data_02ed8a79c257e0aed2235657f15a8262
#
_entry.id   02ed8a79c257e0aed2235657f15a8262
#
_cell.length_a   1.000
_cell.length_b   1.000
_cell.length_c   1.000
_cell.angle_alpha   90.00
_cell.angle_beta   90.00
_cell.angle_gamma   90.00
#
_symmetry.space_group_name_H-M   'P 1'
#
loop_
_entity.id
_entity.type
_entity.pdbx_description
1 polymer ?
#
loop_
_entity_poly.entity_id
_entity_poly.type
_entity_poly.pdbx_seq_one_letter_code
_entity_poly.pdbx_strand_id
1 'polypeptide(L)'
;MFNRLVSFKSLEGHEGEVKCLTFSQDGKLLASGDNELTVIVWDWQKNQKFILQGHEKAGWWEKGVNSVAFSPCQGFLVSGGDDQTLRIWSLETKKLISTLTGHQDKVTAVAVHPDGEIIASGSEDKTVKIWSVKTGEILATLQGHSDKVLTVKFSQNGQLLASGGGENDKTVIIWNLGEKSSITLKGHSDWFGGILSVDFGSNNKFLASGSKDKTIKIWDIKAGTEVKTLSEHSDHINSVSVSPNNQLLASGSDDKSLKLWDLKAGKAIISIPHPQKIYAVCFSPDGNYIATACQDKIVRVYATSELQSLAS
;
A
#
# COMPACT_ATOMS: atom_id res chain seq x y z
N MET A 1 14.71 -25.40 -21.70
CA MET A 1 14.59 -24.42 -20.62
C MET A 1 13.72 -25.02 -19.54
N PHE A 2 14.30 -25.40 -18.42
CA PHE A 2 13.53 -25.91 -17.28
C PHE A 2 12.75 -24.71 -16.71
N ASN A 3 11.42 -24.72 -16.79
CA ASN A 3 10.56 -23.85 -15.99
C ASN A 3 10.81 -24.18 -14.52
N ARG A 4 11.77 -23.50 -13.87
CA ARG A 4 11.85 -23.52 -12.41
C ARG A 4 10.58 -22.87 -11.90
N LEU A 5 9.68 -23.66 -11.33
CA LEU A 5 8.50 -23.17 -10.63
C LEU A 5 9.00 -22.31 -9.45
N VAL A 6 8.57 -21.07 -9.44
CA VAL A 6 8.84 -20.18 -8.29
C VAL A 6 8.07 -20.74 -7.10
N SER A 7 8.77 -21.06 -6.02
CA SER A 7 8.11 -21.49 -4.80
C SER A 7 7.52 -20.29 -4.05
N PHE A 8 6.34 -20.49 -3.48
CA PHE A 8 5.68 -19.49 -2.64
C PHE A 8 4.84 -20.17 -1.58
N LYS A 9 4.60 -19.44 -0.47
CA LYS A 9 3.66 -19.86 0.54
C LYS A 9 2.30 -19.24 0.26
N SER A 10 1.26 -20.09 0.10
CA SER A 10 -0.14 -19.67 -0.03
C SER A 10 -0.77 -19.47 1.34
N LEU A 11 -1.48 -18.36 1.51
CA LEU A 11 -2.31 -18.07 2.68
C LEU A 11 -3.76 -17.95 2.21
N GLU A 12 -4.56 -18.94 2.57
CA GLU A 12 -5.94 -19.08 2.12
C GLU A 12 -6.93 -18.81 3.25
N GLY A 13 -8.07 -18.18 2.92
CA GLY A 13 -9.11 -17.93 3.90
C GLY A 13 -9.93 -16.67 3.70
N HIS A 14 -9.59 -15.82 2.73
CA HIS A 14 -10.46 -14.75 2.26
C HIS A 14 -11.60 -15.32 1.41
N GLU A 15 -12.79 -14.79 1.61
CA GLU A 15 -13.97 -15.13 0.78
C GLU A 15 -14.12 -14.15 -0.40
N GLY A 16 -13.48 -13.00 -0.33
CA GLY A 16 -13.43 -11.97 -1.35
C GLY A 16 -12.07 -11.77 -1.98
N GLU A 17 -12.01 -10.88 -2.97
CA GLU A 17 -10.77 -10.42 -3.59
C GLU A 17 -9.91 -9.66 -2.57
N VAL A 18 -8.65 -10.02 -2.40
CA VAL A 18 -7.75 -9.37 -1.44
C VAL A 18 -7.23 -8.07 -2.03
N LYS A 19 -7.65 -6.94 -1.45
CA LYS A 19 -7.39 -5.59 -1.97
C LYS A 19 -6.11 -4.97 -1.42
N CYS A 20 -5.75 -5.27 -0.20
CA CYS A 20 -4.61 -4.65 0.49
C CYS A 20 -3.88 -5.65 1.36
N LEU A 21 -2.61 -5.38 1.62
CA LEU A 21 -1.78 -6.16 2.53
C LEU A 21 -0.62 -5.32 3.10
N THR A 22 -0.12 -5.74 4.26
CA THR A 22 1.06 -5.15 4.88
C THR A 22 1.71 -6.12 5.86
N PHE A 23 3.04 -6.07 6.01
CA PHE A 23 3.76 -6.76 7.08
C PHE A 23 3.79 -5.93 8.36
N SER A 24 3.82 -6.61 9.53
CA SER A 24 4.20 -5.98 10.79
C SER A 24 5.69 -5.58 10.77
N GLN A 25 6.07 -4.61 11.60
CA GLN A 25 7.44 -4.09 11.64
C GLN A 25 8.51 -5.14 11.98
N ASP A 26 8.14 -6.18 12.71
CA ASP A 26 9.03 -7.32 13.03
C ASP A 26 8.98 -8.44 11.97
N GLY A 27 8.19 -8.29 10.91
CA GLY A 27 8.03 -9.24 9.82
C GLY A 27 7.29 -10.54 10.18
N LYS A 28 6.81 -10.71 11.42
CA LYS A 28 6.18 -11.96 11.86
C LYS A 28 4.73 -12.08 11.44
N LEU A 29 4.04 -10.95 11.40
CA LEU A 29 2.63 -10.90 11.01
C LEU A 29 2.48 -10.29 9.63
N LEU A 30 1.42 -10.71 8.94
CA LEU A 30 0.92 -10.10 7.72
C LEU A 30 -0.57 -9.78 7.95
N ALA A 31 -1.02 -8.61 7.57
CA ALA A 31 -2.43 -8.25 7.54
C ALA A 31 -2.91 -8.09 6.11
N SER A 32 -4.12 -8.51 5.82
CA SER A 32 -4.76 -8.36 4.52
C SER A 32 -6.25 -8.03 4.67
N GLY A 33 -6.77 -7.24 3.74
CA GLY A 33 -8.18 -6.86 3.69
C GLY A 33 -8.80 -7.23 2.34
N ASP A 34 -10.08 -7.63 2.35
CA ASP A 34 -10.80 -8.03 1.15
C ASP A 34 -12.04 -7.19 0.87
N ASN A 35 -12.66 -7.42 -0.29
CA ASN A 35 -13.91 -6.77 -0.70
C ASN A 35 -15.17 -7.40 -0.06
N GLU A 36 -15.03 -8.33 0.90
CA GLU A 36 -16.12 -8.89 1.71
C GLU A 36 -16.06 -8.40 3.16
N LEU A 37 -15.42 -7.22 3.41
CA LEU A 37 -15.35 -6.53 4.72
C LEU A 37 -14.47 -7.25 5.76
N THR A 38 -13.63 -8.18 5.33
CA THR A 38 -12.83 -9.01 6.22
C THR A 38 -11.38 -8.53 6.26
N VAL A 39 -10.86 -8.36 7.47
CA VAL A 39 -9.43 -8.23 7.71
C VAL A 39 -8.91 -9.52 8.32
N ILE A 40 -7.87 -10.11 7.74
CA ILE A 40 -7.21 -11.29 8.31
C ILE A 40 -5.79 -10.91 8.71
N VAL A 41 -5.41 -11.28 9.93
CA VAL A 41 -4.05 -11.19 10.42
C VAL A 41 -3.47 -12.59 10.49
N TRP A 42 -2.34 -12.77 9.82
CA TRP A 42 -1.64 -14.05 9.64
C TRP A 42 -0.35 -14.06 10.44
N ASP A 43 -0.14 -15.05 11.32
CA ASP A 43 1.20 -15.52 11.67
C ASP A 43 1.63 -16.47 10.53
N TRP A 44 2.12 -15.86 9.47
CA TRP A 44 2.30 -16.55 8.19
C TRP A 44 3.36 -17.64 8.25
N GLN A 45 4.34 -17.53 9.17
CA GLN A 45 5.37 -18.56 9.37
C GLN A 45 4.79 -19.79 10.07
N LYS A 46 3.93 -19.58 11.09
CA LYS A 46 3.28 -20.67 11.84
C LYS A 46 2.00 -21.20 11.21
N ASN A 47 1.56 -20.61 10.10
CA ASN A 47 0.30 -20.95 9.44
C ASN A 47 -0.94 -20.77 10.36
N GLN A 48 -0.91 -19.72 11.18
CA GLN A 48 -2.00 -19.34 12.07
C GLN A 48 -2.62 -18.03 11.59
N LYS A 49 -3.91 -17.85 11.84
CA LYS A 49 -4.61 -16.61 11.49
C LYS A 49 -5.72 -16.30 12.48
N PHE A 50 -6.10 -15.02 12.54
CA PHE A 50 -7.35 -14.60 13.16
C PHE A 50 -8.03 -13.54 12.29
N ILE A 51 -9.33 -13.43 12.44
CA ILE A 51 -10.19 -12.57 11.63
C ILE A 51 -10.67 -11.41 12.47
N LEU A 52 -10.62 -10.20 11.90
CA LEU A 52 -11.19 -8.98 12.45
C LEU A 52 -12.39 -8.59 11.58
N GLN A 53 -13.57 -8.59 12.16
CA GLN A 53 -14.81 -8.23 11.50
C GLN A 53 -15.42 -6.99 12.16
N GLY A 54 -15.98 -6.09 11.34
CA GLY A 54 -16.61 -4.91 11.88
C GLY A 54 -16.87 -3.81 10.86
N HIS A 55 -16.13 -3.73 9.73
CA HIS A 55 -16.54 -2.83 8.64
C HIS A 55 -17.93 -3.17 8.13
N GLU A 56 -18.69 -2.16 7.74
CA GLU A 56 -20.10 -2.27 7.37
C GLU A 56 -20.30 -2.03 5.88
N LYS A 57 -21.42 -2.49 5.35
CA LYS A 57 -21.79 -2.20 3.96
C LYS A 57 -22.25 -0.75 3.86
N ALA A 58 -21.58 0.04 3.01
CA ALA A 58 -22.00 1.42 2.73
C ALA A 58 -23.18 1.48 1.75
N GLY A 59 -23.39 0.43 0.94
CA GLY A 59 -24.47 0.32 -0.04
C GLY A 59 -24.57 -1.09 -0.62
N TRP A 60 -25.40 -1.28 -1.65
CA TRP A 60 -25.61 -2.60 -2.26
C TRP A 60 -24.34 -3.17 -2.93
N TRP A 61 -23.48 -2.30 -3.47
CA TRP A 61 -22.26 -2.67 -4.22
C TRP A 61 -20.99 -2.19 -3.54
N GLU A 62 -21.12 -1.33 -2.51
CA GLU A 62 -20.01 -0.67 -1.84
C GLU A 62 -19.69 -1.43 -0.56
N LYS A 63 -18.75 -2.35 -0.66
CA LYS A 63 -18.26 -3.11 0.47
C LYS A 63 -16.80 -3.48 0.22
N GLY A 64 -15.94 -3.18 1.18
CA GLY A 64 -14.56 -3.57 1.09
C GLY A 64 -13.69 -2.90 2.14
N VAL A 65 -12.64 -3.60 2.49
CA VAL A 65 -11.50 -3.06 3.21
C VAL A 65 -10.44 -2.68 2.17
N ASN A 66 -10.25 -1.38 1.99
CA ASN A 66 -9.39 -0.86 0.94
C ASN A 66 -7.92 -0.77 1.35
N SER A 67 -7.65 -0.61 2.64
CA SER A 67 -6.29 -0.42 3.15
C SER A 67 -6.15 -0.91 4.58
N VAL A 68 -4.97 -1.45 4.91
CA VAL A 68 -4.57 -1.86 6.26
C VAL A 68 -3.15 -1.39 6.57
N ALA A 69 -2.89 -1.01 7.82
CA ALA A 69 -1.59 -0.59 8.28
C ALA A 69 -1.34 -1.03 9.73
N PHE A 70 -0.21 -1.68 10.00
CA PHE A 70 0.22 -1.96 11.37
C PHE A 70 0.77 -0.70 12.05
N SER A 71 0.51 -0.58 13.34
CA SER A 71 1.28 0.32 14.19
C SER A 71 2.68 -0.24 14.38
N PRO A 72 3.75 0.56 14.17
CA PRO A 72 5.12 0.09 14.33
C PRO A 72 5.47 -0.34 15.77
N CYS A 73 4.84 0.25 16.79
CA CYS A 73 5.25 0.09 18.19
C CYS A 73 4.12 -0.14 19.20
N GLN A 74 2.83 0.02 18.82
CA GLN A 74 1.74 0.07 19.81
C GLN A 74 0.79 -1.14 19.79
N GLY A 75 1.08 -2.20 19.05
CA GLY A 75 0.30 -3.45 19.10
C GLY A 75 -1.12 -3.34 18.54
N PHE A 76 -1.37 -2.42 17.60
CA PHE A 76 -2.65 -2.29 16.92
C PHE A 76 -2.52 -2.31 15.39
N LEU A 77 -3.62 -2.55 14.74
CA LEU A 77 -3.82 -2.46 13.28
C LEU A 77 -4.86 -1.39 12.98
N VAL A 78 -4.69 -0.68 11.88
CA VAL A 78 -5.69 0.25 11.32
C VAL A 78 -6.19 -0.32 10.02
N SER A 79 -7.51 -0.22 9.77
CA SER A 79 -8.12 -0.51 8.47
C SER A 79 -8.99 0.67 8.02
N GLY A 80 -9.07 0.90 6.73
CA GLY A 80 -9.96 1.87 6.09
C GLY A 80 -10.83 1.18 5.05
N GLY A 81 -12.10 1.56 4.95
CA GLY A 81 -13.06 0.87 4.12
C GLY A 81 -14.07 1.76 3.39
N ASP A 82 -14.89 1.11 2.59
CA ASP A 82 -15.97 1.75 1.83
C ASP A 82 -17.06 2.36 2.72
N ASP A 83 -17.13 1.96 3.99
CA ASP A 83 -18.04 2.51 5.00
C ASP A 83 -17.63 3.91 5.51
N GLN A 84 -16.67 4.57 4.85
CA GLN A 84 -16.16 5.90 5.15
C GLN A 84 -15.46 6.02 6.50
N THR A 85 -15.18 4.87 7.15
CA THR A 85 -14.57 4.80 8.48
C THR A 85 -13.15 4.26 8.46
N LEU A 86 -12.38 4.66 9.48
CA LEU A 86 -11.19 3.94 9.88
C LEU A 86 -11.52 3.14 11.14
N ARG A 87 -10.93 1.95 11.26
CA ARG A 87 -11.06 1.13 12.47
C ARG A 87 -9.70 0.80 13.04
N ILE A 88 -9.58 0.92 14.37
CA ILE A 88 -8.37 0.60 15.11
C ILE A 88 -8.63 -0.70 15.88
N TRP A 89 -7.77 -1.69 15.68
CA TRP A 89 -7.92 -3.04 16.21
C TRP A 89 -6.77 -3.40 17.13
N SER A 90 -7.06 -3.92 18.31
CA SER A 90 -6.04 -4.50 19.19
C SER A 90 -5.56 -5.85 18.67
N LEU A 91 -4.26 -6.00 18.48
CA LEU A 91 -3.66 -7.29 18.11
C LEU A 91 -3.63 -8.27 19.27
N GLU A 92 -3.55 -7.80 20.52
CA GLU A 92 -3.56 -8.60 21.72
C GLU A 92 -4.93 -9.21 21.99
N THR A 93 -5.97 -8.34 22.08
CA THR A 93 -7.34 -8.78 22.40
C THR A 93 -8.12 -9.24 21.16
N LYS A 94 -7.62 -8.95 19.95
CA LYS A 94 -8.26 -9.24 18.65
C LYS A 94 -9.64 -8.58 18.52
N LYS A 95 -9.82 -7.41 19.14
CA LYS A 95 -11.08 -6.67 19.17
C LYS A 95 -10.91 -5.26 18.62
N LEU A 96 -12.03 -4.68 18.20
CA LEU A 96 -12.13 -3.28 17.84
C LEU A 96 -11.84 -2.41 19.08
N ILE A 97 -10.91 -1.45 18.93
CA ILE A 97 -10.62 -0.43 19.94
C ILE A 97 -11.48 0.81 19.68
N SER A 98 -11.49 1.29 18.42
CA SER A 98 -12.13 2.54 18.06
C SER A 98 -12.54 2.56 16.59
N THR A 99 -13.60 3.30 16.29
CA THR A 99 -14.02 3.67 14.94
C THR A 99 -13.87 5.17 14.77
N LEU A 100 -13.10 5.61 13.77
CA LEU A 100 -12.88 7.01 13.46
C LEU A 100 -13.79 7.40 12.29
N THR A 101 -14.61 8.43 12.51
CA THR A 101 -15.58 8.96 11.54
C THR A 101 -15.27 10.40 11.20
N GLY A 102 -15.48 10.81 9.94
CA GLY A 102 -15.24 12.20 9.53
C GLY A 102 -14.93 12.37 8.06
N HIS A 103 -14.53 11.32 7.33
CA HIS A 103 -14.53 11.32 5.86
C HIS A 103 -15.97 11.33 5.34
N GLN A 104 -16.17 11.98 4.19
CA GLN A 104 -17.49 12.12 3.55
C GLN A 104 -17.69 11.11 2.40
N ASP A 105 -16.68 10.30 2.13
CA ASP A 105 -16.68 9.25 1.11
C ASP A 105 -15.69 8.15 1.52
N LYS A 106 -15.59 7.08 0.72
CA LYS A 106 -14.76 5.90 0.98
C LYS A 106 -13.35 6.25 1.44
N VAL A 107 -12.88 5.57 2.47
CA VAL A 107 -11.46 5.61 2.86
C VAL A 107 -10.72 4.62 1.96
N THR A 108 -9.84 5.15 1.12
CA THR A 108 -9.10 4.37 0.11
C THR A 108 -7.74 3.91 0.61
N ALA A 109 -7.13 4.67 1.52
CA ALA A 109 -5.80 4.38 2.04
C ALA A 109 -5.64 4.82 3.49
N VAL A 110 -4.86 4.06 4.27
CA VAL A 110 -4.46 4.40 5.64
C VAL A 110 -2.96 4.15 5.82
N ALA A 111 -2.32 5.00 6.62
CA ALA A 111 -0.92 4.84 7.04
C ALA A 111 -0.78 5.24 8.49
N VAL A 112 0.04 4.50 9.26
CA VAL A 112 0.39 4.84 10.64
C VAL A 112 1.76 5.49 10.65
N HIS A 113 1.88 6.62 11.36
CA HIS A 113 3.17 7.30 11.53
C HIS A 113 4.17 6.41 12.28
N PRO A 114 5.48 6.53 12.03
CA PRO A 114 6.49 5.67 12.68
C PRO A 114 6.51 5.70 14.21
N ASP A 115 6.06 6.78 14.86
CA ASP A 115 5.91 6.85 16.33
C ASP A 115 4.63 6.17 16.84
N GLY A 116 3.69 5.84 15.94
CA GLY A 116 2.42 5.22 16.28
C GLY A 116 1.37 6.18 16.85
N GLU A 117 1.63 7.48 16.97
CA GLU A 117 0.72 8.44 17.63
C GLU A 117 -0.34 9.03 16.69
N ILE A 118 -0.06 9.06 15.38
CA ILE A 118 -0.98 9.62 14.39
C ILE A 118 -1.20 8.64 13.22
N ILE A 119 -2.38 8.76 12.62
CA ILE A 119 -2.79 8.04 11.41
C ILE A 119 -3.05 9.06 10.31
N ALA A 120 -2.61 8.77 9.10
CA ALA A 120 -3.04 9.47 7.89
C ALA A 120 -4.04 8.60 7.12
N SER A 121 -5.06 9.21 6.54
CA SER A 121 -6.01 8.55 5.65
C SER A 121 -6.26 9.37 4.39
N GLY A 122 -6.37 8.69 3.26
CA GLY A 122 -6.82 9.24 1.99
C GLY A 122 -8.24 8.78 1.68
N SER A 123 -9.03 9.62 1.01
CA SER A 123 -10.44 9.33 0.71
C SER A 123 -10.87 9.78 -0.68
N GLU A 124 -11.96 9.19 -1.16
CA GLU A 124 -12.67 9.66 -2.36
C GLU A 124 -13.27 11.05 -2.15
N ASP A 125 -13.38 11.56 -0.91
CA ASP A 125 -13.76 12.94 -0.59
C ASP A 125 -12.69 14.00 -0.97
N LYS A 126 -11.58 13.56 -1.62
CA LYS A 126 -10.45 14.36 -2.11
C LYS A 126 -9.54 14.91 -1.03
N THR A 127 -9.71 14.48 0.21
CA THR A 127 -8.92 14.97 1.34
C THR A 127 -7.97 13.89 1.87
N VAL A 128 -6.88 14.35 2.48
CA VAL A 128 -6.09 13.56 3.40
C VAL A 128 -6.39 14.08 4.81
N LYS A 129 -6.72 13.17 5.74
CA LYS A 129 -6.94 13.54 7.15
C LYS A 129 -5.85 12.94 8.03
N ILE A 130 -5.45 13.72 9.03
CA ILE A 130 -4.51 13.31 10.08
C ILE A 130 -5.30 13.16 11.37
N TRP A 131 -5.17 12.01 12.02
CA TRP A 131 -5.93 11.63 13.20
C TRP A 131 -5.00 11.37 14.37
N SER A 132 -5.44 11.73 15.57
CA SER A 132 -4.80 11.30 16.82
C SER A 132 -5.23 9.88 17.15
N VAL A 133 -4.29 8.96 17.32
CA VAL A 133 -4.59 7.60 17.78
C VAL A 133 -5.19 7.61 19.18
N LYS A 134 -4.68 8.51 20.06
CA LYS A 134 -5.07 8.59 21.46
C LYS A 134 -6.51 9.09 21.64
N THR A 135 -6.91 10.14 20.89
CA THR A 135 -8.24 10.78 21.10
C THR A 135 -9.24 10.39 20.02
N GLY A 136 -8.79 9.88 18.89
CA GLY A 136 -9.63 9.62 17.71
C GLY A 136 -10.04 10.88 16.94
N GLU A 137 -9.54 12.06 17.34
CA GLU A 137 -9.91 13.34 16.74
C GLU A 137 -9.09 13.62 15.46
N ILE A 138 -9.68 14.41 14.56
CA ILE A 138 -9.01 14.93 13.38
C ILE A 138 -8.10 16.10 13.80
N LEU A 139 -6.79 15.90 13.65
CA LEU A 139 -5.78 16.94 13.92
C LEU A 139 -5.61 17.91 12.76
N ALA A 140 -5.76 17.41 11.52
CA ALA A 140 -5.66 18.22 10.31
C ALA A 140 -6.44 17.59 9.15
N THR A 141 -6.93 18.45 8.25
CA THR A 141 -7.44 18.05 6.94
C THR A 141 -6.60 18.76 5.88
N LEU A 142 -5.86 17.96 5.09
CA LEU A 142 -4.99 18.46 4.03
C LEU A 142 -5.79 18.49 2.73
N GLN A 143 -5.86 19.66 2.12
CA GLN A 143 -6.53 19.90 0.83
C GLN A 143 -5.49 20.25 -0.22
N GLY A 144 -5.63 19.73 -1.43
CA GLY A 144 -4.70 19.98 -2.54
C GLY A 144 -4.96 19.09 -3.74
N HIS A 145 -5.49 17.88 -3.53
CA HIS A 145 -5.93 17.01 -4.63
C HIS A 145 -7.23 17.52 -5.25
N SER A 146 -7.30 17.54 -6.57
CA SER A 146 -8.51 17.92 -7.33
C SER A 146 -9.49 16.75 -7.55
N ASP A 147 -9.04 15.52 -7.29
CA ASP A 147 -9.82 14.29 -7.39
C ASP A 147 -9.57 13.41 -6.14
N LYS A 148 -10.17 12.21 -6.10
CA LYS A 148 -10.00 11.21 -5.04
C LYS A 148 -8.54 11.07 -4.64
N VAL A 149 -8.27 10.88 -3.35
CA VAL A 149 -6.96 10.43 -2.88
C VAL A 149 -6.97 8.90 -2.85
N LEU A 150 -6.08 8.25 -3.58
CA LEU A 150 -6.09 6.80 -3.75
C LEU A 150 -5.04 6.07 -2.88
N THR A 151 -4.01 6.78 -2.46
CA THR A 151 -2.91 6.21 -1.67
C THR A 151 -2.31 7.25 -0.74
N VAL A 152 -1.87 6.81 0.45
CA VAL A 152 -1.09 7.63 1.40
C VAL A 152 0.02 6.79 2.01
N LYS A 153 1.18 7.41 2.26
CA LYS A 153 2.34 6.74 2.88
C LYS A 153 3.17 7.74 3.66
N PHE A 154 3.55 7.41 4.89
CA PHE A 154 4.57 8.16 5.63
C PHE A 154 5.98 7.76 5.17
N SER A 155 6.89 8.73 5.18
CA SER A 155 8.32 8.47 5.10
C SER A 155 8.80 7.72 6.36
N GLN A 156 9.91 6.98 6.25
CA GLN A 156 10.40 6.15 7.35
C GLN A 156 10.77 6.95 8.60
N ASN A 157 11.20 8.21 8.43
CA ASN A 157 11.48 9.12 9.55
C ASN A 157 10.27 9.92 10.04
N GLY A 158 9.09 9.72 9.45
CA GLY A 158 7.85 10.40 9.81
C GLY A 158 7.73 11.87 9.37
N GLN A 159 8.79 12.49 8.84
CA GLN A 159 8.75 13.91 8.51
C GLN A 159 7.86 14.26 7.32
N LEU A 160 7.70 13.32 6.40
CA LEU A 160 6.95 13.51 5.17
C LEU A 160 5.78 12.53 5.08
N LEU A 161 4.72 12.98 4.43
CA LEU A 161 3.60 12.15 3.99
C LEU A 161 3.47 12.31 2.48
N ALA A 162 3.34 11.22 1.74
CA ALA A 162 3.00 11.24 0.31
C ALA A 162 1.55 10.83 0.13
N SER A 163 0.87 11.45 -0.83
CA SER A 163 -0.47 11.07 -1.28
C SER A 163 -0.57 11.07 -2.79
N GLY A 164 -1.34 10.15 -3.36
CA GLY A 164 -1.57 10.04 -4.80
C GLY A 164 -3.02 10.32 -5.16
N GLY A 165 -3.22 11.17 -6.18
CA GLY A 165 -4.51 11.60 -6.67
C GLY A 165 -5.10 10.69 -7.75
N GLY A 166 -6.41 10.76 -7.92
CA GLY A 166 -7.20 10.00 -8.90
C GLY A 166 -6.98 10.41 -10.35
N GLU A 167 -7.85 9.91 -11.22
CA GLU A 167 -7.71 10.01 -12.67
C GLU A 167 -7.77 11.44 -13.24
N ASN A 168 -8.45 12.35 -12.55
CA ASN A 168 -8.53 13.76 -12.94
C ASN A 168 -7.47 14.64 -12.26
N ASP A 169 -6.71 14.09 -11.31
CA ASP A 169 -5.63 14.76 -10.58
C ASP A 169 -4.25 14.33 -11.10
N LYS A 170 -3.95 13.04 -11.06
CA LYS A 170 -2.71 12.41 -11.58
C LYS A 170 -1.43 12.92 -10.93
N THR A 171 -1.53 13.54 -9.77
CA THR A 171 -0.39 14.09 -9.06
C THR A 171 -0.05 13.26 -7.83
N VAL A 172 1.22 13.30 -7.45
CA VAL A 172 1.65 12.94 -6.10
C VAL A 172 1.90 14.23 -5.34
N ILE A 173 1.34 14.36 -4.15
CA ILE A 173 1.67 15.48 -3.26
C ILE A 173 2.49 14.94 -2.09
N ILE A 174 3.64 15.57 -1.83
CA ILE A 174 4.47 15.33 -0.66
C ILE A 174 4.24 16.44 0.33
N TRP A 175 3.73 16.10 1.51
CA TRP A 175 3.40 17.00 2.60
C TRP A 175 4.50 16.97 3.66
N ASN A 176 5.03 18.12 4.03
CA ASN A 176 5.86 18.28 5.23
C ASN A 176 4.96 18.76 6.36
N LEU A 177 4.62 17.84 7.27
CA LEU A 177 3.66 18.14 8.34
C LEU A 177 4.22 19.11 9.37
N GLY A 178 5.53 19.09 9.62
CA GLY A 178 6.21 20.00 10.54
C GLY A 178 6.26 21.43 10.02
N GLU A 179 6.60 21.61 8.75
CA GLU A 179 6.71 22.92 8.11
C GLU A 179 5.39 23.43 7.53
N LYS A 180 4.33 22.59 7.50
CA LYS A 180 3.05 22.88 6.87
C LYS A 180 3.19 23.29 5.40
N SER A 181 4.13 22.66 4.69
CA SER A 181 4.44 22.90 3.29
C SER A 181 4.16 21.65 2.44
N SER A 182 4.05 21.81 1.13
CA SER A 182 3.88 20.67 0.23
C SER A 182 4.56 20.89 -1.12
N ILE A 183 4.92 19.79 -1.76
CA ILE A 183 5.46 19.75 -3.13
C ILE A 183 4.54 18.86 -3.97
N THR A 184 4.12 19.36 -5.14
CA THR A 184 3.29 18.59 -6.08
C THR A 184 4.16 18.08 -7.22
N LEU A 185 4.21 16.74 -7.37
CA LEU A 185 4.92 16.05 -8.43
C LEU A 185 3.95 15.77 -9.58
N LYS A 186 4.29 16.22 -10.78
CA LYS A 186 3.50 16.05 -12.01
C LYS A 186 4.32 15.31 -13.05
N GLY A 187 3.71 14.31 -13.73
CA GLY A 187 4.42 13.57 -14.78
C GLY A 187 3.73 12.29 -15.23
N HIS A 188 2.86 11.68 -14.39
CA HIS A 188 1.95 10.63 -14.87
C HIS A 188 0.90 11.25 -15.79
N SER A 189 0.71 10.70 -17.01
CA SER A 189 0.09 11.44 -18.11
C SER A 189 -0.89 10.68 -19.02
N ASP A 190 -1.47 9.58 -18.60
CA ASP A 190 -2.49 8.93 -19.44
C ASP A 190 -3.91 9.45 -19.13
N TRP A 191 -4.86 9.23 -20.05
CA TRP A 191 -6.27 9.62 -19.88
C TRP A 191 -6.90 9.06 -18.60
N PHE A 192 -6.35 7.94 -18.09
CA PHE A 192 -6.77 7.27 -16.85
C PHE A 192 -5.68 7.22 -15.78
N GLY A 193 -4.74 8.15 -15.78
CA GLY A 193 -3.47 8.11 -15.04
C GLY A 193 -3.51 8.30 -13.53
N GLY A 194 -4.55 7.85 -12.81
CA GLY A 194 -4.57 7.92 -11.34
C GLY A 194 -3.39 7.20 -10.68
N ILE A 195 -2.88 7.79 -9.59
CA ILE A 195 -1.78 7.25 -8.79
C ILE A 195 -2.33 6.24 -7.79
N LEU A 196 -2.11 4.95 -8.05
CA LEU A 196 -2.68 3.88 -7.24
C LEU A 196 -1.84 3.53 -6.02
N SER A 197 -0.53 3.78 -6.07
CA SER A 197 0.38 3.43 -4.98
C SER A 197 1.59 4.34 -4.97
N VAL A 198 2.05 4.68 -3.76
CA VAL A 198 3.32 5.36 -3.53
C VAL A 198 4.10 4.64 -2.44
N ASP A 199 5.43 4.63 -2.55
CA ASP A 199 6.31 4.14 -1.50
C ASP A 199 7.62 4.93 -1.46
N PHE A 200 8.08 5.24 -0.24
CA PHE A 200 9.33 5.96 -0.03
C PHE A 200 10.53 5.01 -0.06
N GLY A 201 11.65 5.48 -0.63
CA GLY A 201 12.93 4.88 -0.33
C GLY A 201 13.25 5.03 1.17
N SER A 202 13.86 4.00 1.78
CA SER A 202 14.20 3.98 3.21
C SER A 202 15.15 5.10 3.65
N ASN A 203 15.87 5.69 2.70
CA ASN A 203 16.75 6.85 2.93
C ASN A 203 16.02 8.20 2.84
N ASN A 204 14.70 8.21 2.58
CA ASN A 204 13.86 9.40 2.38
C ASN A 204 14.35 10.36 1.27
N LYS A 205 15.17 9.88 0.31
CA LYS A 205 15.67 10.71 -0.79
C LYS A 205 14.83 10.63 -2.06
N PHE A 206 14.11 9.52 -2.23
CA PHE A 206 13.28 9.30 -3.41
C PHE A 206 11.93 8.67 -3.04
N LEU A 207 10.98 8.81 -3.94
CA LEU A 207 9.67 8.20 -3.90
C LEU A 207 9.45 7.40 -5.17
N ALA A 208 8.78 6.27 -5.08
CA ALA A 208 8.24 5.52 -6.21
C ALA A 208 6.73 5.72 -6.27
N SER A 209 6.17 5.89 -7.47
CA SER A 209 4.72 5.92 -7.69
C SER A 209 4.32 4.96 -8.81
N GLY A 210 3.28 4.15 -8.58
CA GLY A 210 2.65 3.27 -9.56
C GLY A 210 1.30 3.83 -10.00
N SER A 211 1.01 3.76 -11.31
CA SER A 211 -0.13 4.43 -11.88
C SER A 211 -0.95 3.55 -12.84
N LYS A 212 -2.18 3.97 -13.08
CA LYS A 212 -3.04 3.44 -14.14
C LYS A 212 -2.47 3.70 -15.53
N ASP A 213 -1.52 4.63 -15.70
CA ASP A 213 -0.80 4.87 -16.97
C ASP A 213 0.20 3.75 -17.31
N LYS A 214 0.23 2.66 -16.52
CA LYS A 214 1.09 1.46 -16.69
C LYS A 214 2.56 1.72 -16.43
N THR A 215 2.91 2.87 -15.85
CA THR A 215 4.29 3.23 -15.53
C THR A 215 4.52 3.33 -14.02
N ILE A 216 5.76 3.07 -13.63
CA ILE A 216 6.29 3.44 -12.32
C ILE A 216 7.21 4.62 -12.52
N LYS A 217 7.06 5.67 -11.73
CA LYS A 217 7.98 6.81 -11.73
C LYS A 217 8.76 6.86 -10.43
N ILE A 218 10.03 7.21 -10.56
CA ILE A 218 10.95 7.45 -9.44
C ILE A 218 11.21 8.94 -9.40
N TRP A 219 11.01 9.53 -8.22
CA TRP A 219 11.09 10.98 -7.99
C TRP A 219 12.19 11.31 -7.01
N ASP A 220 13.01 12.32 -7.30
CA ASP A 220 13.87 12.96 -6.30
C ASP A 220 13.00 13.88 -5.44
N ILE A 221 12.94 13.59 -4.14
CA ILE A 221 12.06 14.33 -3.20
C ILE A 221 12.56 15.77 -3.02
N LYS A 222 13.90 15.97 -2.94
CA LYS A 222 14.48 17.30 -2.71
C LYS A 222 14.34 18.20 -3.92
N ALA A 223 14.59 17.65 -5.12
CA ALA A 223 14.48 18.39 -6.37
C ALA A 223 13.02 18.55 -6.82
N GLY A 224 12.08 17.70 -6.36
CA GLY A 224 10.70 17.67 -6.81
C GLY A 224 10.55 17.25 -8.28
N THR A 225 11.48 16.46 -8.81
CA THR A 225 11.55 16.10 -10.23
C THR A 225 11.58 14.59 -10.44
N GLU A 226 11.09 14.15 -11.60
CA GLU A 226 11.22 12.77 -12.06
C GLU A 226 12.70 12.45 -12.37
N VAL A 227 13.16 11.30 -11.86
CA VAL A 227 14.50 10.76 -12.11
C VAL A 227 14.44 9.64 -13.15
N LYS A 228 13.38 8.82 -13.12
CA LYS A 228 13.28 7.62 -13.94
C LYS A 228 11.85 7.18 -14.15
N THR A 229 11.55 6.64 -15.32
CA THR A 229 10.28 5.92 -15.62
C THR A 229 10.59 4.46 -15.93
N LEU A 230 9.82 3.54 -15.34
CA LEU A 230 9.83 2.10 -15.59
C LEU A 230 8.52 1.72 -16.31
N SER A 231 8.59 1.13 -17.51
CA SER A 231 7.42 1.00 -18.42
C SER A 231 7.27 -0.40 -19.04
N GLU A 232 7.53 -1.47 -18.25
CA GLU A 232 7.43 -2.84 -18.78
C GLU A 232 6.10 -3.55 -18.42
N HIS A 233 5.23 -2.96 -17.57
CA HIS A 233 3.89 -3.47 -17.35
C HIS A 233 2.97 -3.14 -18.52
N SER A 234 2.09 -4.09 -18.88
CA SER A 234 1.16 -3.92 -19.98
C SER A 234 -0.22 -3.39 -19.55
N ASP A 235 -0.48 -3.29 -18.25
CA ASP A 235 -1.73 -2.79 -17.68
C ASP A 235 -1.46 -2.02 -16.36
N HIS A 236 -2.52 -1.52 -15.71
CA HIS A 236 -2.48 -0.69 -14.50
C HIS A 236 -1.55 -1.26 -13.43
N ILE A 237 -0.74 -0.41 -12.81
CA ILE A 237 0.12 -0.77 -11.68
C ILE A 237 -0.60 -0.40 -10.39
N ASN A 238 -1.12 -1.42 -9.72
CA ASN A 238 -1.94 -1.24 -8.54
C ASN A 238 -1.12 -0.98 -7.28
N SER A 239 0.09 -1.51 -7.21
CA SER A 239 0.92 -1.39 -6.00
C SER A 239 2.40 -1.43 -6.34
N VAL A 240 3.16 -0.62 -5.61
CA VAL A 240 4.62 -0.63 -5.62
C VAL A 240 5.15 -0.71 -4.19
N SER A 241 6.27 -1.38 -4.01
CA SER A 241 6.97 -1.45 -2.72
C SER A 241 8.48 -1.42 -2.94
N VAL A 242 9.17 -0.55 -2.23
CA VAL A 242 10.63 -0.40 -2.27
C VAL A 242 11.28 -1.31 -1.23
N SER A 243 12.31 -2.04 -1.61
CA SER A 243 13.06 -2.86 -0.66
C SER A 243 13.77 -2.01 0.41
N PRO A 244 13.93 -2.50 1.65
CA PRO A 244 14.55 -1.75 2.73
C PRO A 244 15.99 -1.27 2.44
N ASN A 245 16.71 -1.99 1.57
CA ASN A 245 18.06 -1.62 1.14
C ASN A 245 18.10 -0.64 -0.06
N ASN A 246 16.94 -0.20 -0.58
CA ASN A 246 16.80 0.68 -1.74
C ASN A 246 17.37 0.13 -3.06
N GLN A 247 17.60 -1.17 -3.18
CA GLN A 247 18.16 -1.76 -4.40
C GLN A 247 17.06 -2.27 -5.34
N LEU A 248 15.96 -2.74 -4.78
CA LEU A 248 14.88 -3.38 -5.50
C LEU A 248 13.56 -2.63 -5.32
N LEU A 249 12.69 -2.79 -6.31
CA LEU A 249 11.28 -2.43 -6.22
C LEU A 249 10.44 -3.63 -6.68
N ALA A 250 9.37 -3.92 -5.95
CA ALA A 250 8.35 -4.87 -6.37
C ALA A 250 7.12 -4.11 -6.87
N SER A 251 6.47 -4.62 -7.91
CA SER A 251 5.22 -4.06 -8.43
C SER A 251 4.22 -5.15 -8.77
N GLY A 252 2.94 -4.90 -8.44
CA GLY A 252 1.81 -5.73 -8.80
C GLY A 252 0.86 -5.00 -9.75
N SER A 253 0.36 -5.72 -10.75
CA SER A 253 -0.39 -5.12 -11.85
C SER A 253 -1.65 -5.90 -12.24
N ASP A 254 -2.55 -5.19 -12.93
CA ASP A 254 -3.70 -5.78 -13.63
C ASP A 254 -3.29 -6.69 -14.78
N ASP A 255 -2.04 -6.59 -15.27
CA ASP A 255 -1.46 -7.51 -16.26
C ASP A 255 -1.16 -8.90 -15.68
N LYS A 256 -1.54 -9.13 -14.41
CA LYS A 256 -1.39 -10.40 -13.69
C LYS A 256 0.07 -10.79 -13.45
N SER A 257 0.97 -9.83 -13.38
CA SER A 257 2.37 -10.10 -13.08
C SER A 257 2.85 -9.37 -11.82
N LEU A 258 3.65 -10.08 -11.02
CA LEU A 258 4.57 -9.48 -10.05
C LEU A 258 5.89 -9.25 -10.78
N LYS A 259 6.36 -8.00 -10.82
CA LYS A 259 7.69 -7.68 -11.34
C LYS A 259 8.61 -7.23 -10.22
N LEU A 260 9.86 -7.68 -10.30
CA LEU A 260 10.95 -7.21 -9.44
C LEU A 260 11.91 -6.41 -10.32
N TRP A 261 12.25 -5.21 -9.88
CA TRP A 261 13.06 -4.24 -10.62
C TRP A 261 14.36 -3.96 -9.90
N ASP A 262 15.46 -3.85 -10.64
CA ASP A 262 16.69 -3.21 -10.18
C ASP A 262 16.53 -1.69 -10.30
N LEU A 263 16.48 -1.00 -9.18
CA LEU A 263 16.30 0.47 -9.14
C LEU A 263 17.48 1.22 -9.75
N LYS A 264 18.71 0.67 -9.65
CA LYS A 264 19.90 1.28 -10.25
C LYS A 264 19.89 1.13 -11.78
N ALA A 265 19.64 -0.08 -12.26
CA ALA A 265 19.57 -0.36 -13.70
C ALA A 265 18.30 0.23 -14.35
N GLY A 266 17.19 0.32 -13.59
CA GLY A 266 15.90 0.78 -14.08
C GLY A 266 15.21 -0.24 -15.01
N LYS A 267 15.41 -1.53 -14.76
CA LYS A 267 14.88 -2.63 -15.57
C LYS A 267 14.26 -3.70 -14.67
N ALA A 268 13.23 -4.38 -15.18
CA ALA A 268 12.72 -5.57 -14.53
C ALA A 268 13.76 -6.69 -14.64
N ILE A 269 14.06 -7.32 -13.49
CA ILE A 269 14.98 -8.45 -13.41
C ILE A 269 14.22 -9.77 -13.49
N ILE A 270 12.96 -9.80 -13.08
CA ILE A 270 12.08 -10.97 -13.21
C ILE A 270 10.62 -10.52 -13.30
N SER A 271 9.80 -11.32 -14.01
CA SER A 271 8.35 -11.20 -14.08
C SER A 271 7.71 -12.55 -13.74
N ILE A 272 6.87 -12.57 -12.70
CA ILE A 272 6.23 -13.77 -12.18
C ILE A 272 4.73 -13.69 -12.48
N PRO A 273 4.22 -14.60 -13.34
CA PRO A 273 2.80 -14.62 -13.67
C PRO A 273 1.96 -15.10 -12.49
N HIS A 274 0.80 -14.48 -12.32
CA HIS A 274 -0.25 -14.85 -11.39
C HIS A 274 -1.52 -15.26 -12.15
N PRO A 275 -2.43 -16.05 -11.55
CA PRO A 275 -3.67 -16.45 -12.19
C PRO A 275 -4.59 -15.27 -12.49
N GLN A 276 -4.58 -14.26 -11.61
CA GLN A 276 -5.45 -13.08 -11.68
C GLN A 276 -4.68 -11.80 -11.32
N LYS A 277 -5.36 -10.65 -11.37
CA LYS A 277 -4.82 -9.33 -11.03
C LYS A 277 -4.18 -9.31 -9.63
N ILE A 278 -3.08 -8.57 -9.52
CA ILE A 278 -2.41 -8.31 -8.24
C ILE A 278 -2.81 -6.91 -7.79
N TYR A 279 -3.47 -6.80 -6.65
CA TYR A 279 -3.93 -5.54 -6.10
C TYR A 279 -2.93 -4.88 -5.15
N ALA A 280 -2.17 -5.68 -4.41
CA ALA A 280 -1.16 -5.14 -3.52
C ALA A 280 0.10 -6.01 -3.47
N VAL A 281 1.24 -5.35 -3.26
CA VAL A 281 2.53 -5.99 -2.99
C VAL A 281 3.22 -5.27 -1.85
N CYS A 282 3.97 -5.98 -1.01
CA CYS A 282 4.87 -5.37 -0.05
C CYS A 282 6.10 -6.23 0.23
N PHE A 283 7.23 -5.58 0.45
CA PHE A 283 8.41 -6.23 1.04
C PHE A 283 8.21 -6.41 2.54
N SER A 284 8.77 -7.50 3.08
CA SER A 284 8.98 -7.61 4.53
C SER A 284 10.02 -6.58 5.01
N PRO A 285 9.98 -6.14 6.28
CA PRO A 285 10.90 -5.12 6.80
C PRO A 285 12.38 -5.49 6.72
N ASP A 286 12.70 -6.78 6.71
CA ASP A 286 14.05 -7.31 6.51
C ASP A 286 14.46 -7.46 5.04
N GLY A 287 13.50 -7.27 4.11
CA GLY A 287 13.70 -7.40 2.66
C GLY A 287 13.79 -8.85 2.16
N ASN A 288 13.63 -9.84 3.05
CA ASN A 288 13.81 -11.25 2.68
C ASN A 288 12.59 -11.85 1.98
N TYR A 289 11.42 -11.21 2.10
CA TYR A 289 10.17 -11.71 1.54
C TYR A 289 9.41 -10.61 0.79
N ILE A 290 8.61 -11.04 -0.19
CA ILE A 290 7.62 -10.21 -0.89
C ILE A 290 6.27 -10.91 -0.76
N ALA A 291 5.26 -10.18 -0.31
CA ALA A 291 3.89 -10.67 -0.29
C ALA A 291 3.06 -10.02 -1.40
N THR A 292 2.11 -10.78 -1.97
CA THR A 292 1.14 -10.32 -2.97
C THR A 292 -0.29 -10.60 -2.52
N ALA A 293 -1.19 -9.65 -2.76
CA ALA A 293 -2.64 -9.79 -2.59
C ALA A 293 -3.31 -9.79 -3.96
N CYS A 294 -4.16 -10.79 -4.22
CA CYS A 294 -4.66 -11.05 -5.54
C CYS A 294 -6.19 -11.15 -5.61
N GLN A 295 -6.71 -10.94 -6.82
CA GLN A 295 -8.11 -11.11 -7.16
C GLN A 295 -8.59 -12.56 -6.96
N ASP A 296 -7.70 -13.54 -7.00
CA ASP A 296 -8.00 -14.96 -6.78
C ASP A 296 -8.18 -15.33 -5.29
N LYS A 297 -8.27 -14.32 -4.39
CA LYS A 297 -8.51 -14.45 -2.96
C LYS A 297 -7.33 -15.05 -2.16
N ILE A 298 -6.19 -15.23 -2.78
CA ILE A 298 -5.00 -15.83 -2.17
C ILE A 298 -3.93 -14.76 -1.94
N VAL A 299 -3.37 -14.77 -0.72
CA VAL A 299 -2.14 -14.05 -0.43
C VAL A 299 -0.96 -15.01 -0.62
N ARG A 300 0.08 -14.56 -1.35
CA ARG A 300 1.28 -15.36 -1.61
C ARG A 300 2.50 -14.67 -1.03
N VAL A 301 3.40 -15.45 -0.43
CA VAL A 301 4.67 -14.96 0.13
C VAL A 301 5.81 -15.66 -0.57
N TYR A 302 6.70 -14.86 -1.17
CA TYR A 302 7.86 -15.29 -1.94
C TYR A 302 9.15 -14.95 -1.20
N ALA A 303 10.17 -15.82 -1.26
CA ALA A 303 11.51 -15.48 -0.79
C ALA A 303 12.22 -14.62 -1.84
N THR A 304 12.70 -13.43 -1.45
CA THR A 304 13.36 -12.48 -2.36
C THR A 304 14.62 -13.07 -3.00
N SER A 305 15.38 -13.87 -2.24
CA SER A 305 16.60 -14.52 -2.72
C SER A 305 16.33 -15.55 -3.83
N GLU A 306 15.21 -16.29 -3.75
CA GLU A 306 14.81 -17.21 -4.81
C GLU A 306 14.46 -16.45 -6.10
N LEU A 307 13.74 -15.33 -5.99
CA LEU A 307 13.39 -14.52 -7.14
C LEU A 307 14.64 -13.95 -7.84
N GLN A 308 15.62 -13.49 -7.07
CA GLN A 308 16.88 -13.00 -7.62
C GLN A 308 17.71 -14.12 -8.29
N SER A 309 17.71 -15.32 -7.72
CA SER A 309 18.42 -16.47 -8.29
C SER A 309 17.84 -16.98 -9.60
N LEU A 310 16.57 -16.70 -9.88
CA LEU A 310 15.90 -17.04 -11.14
C LEU A 310 16.17 -16.01 -12.24
N ALA A 311 16.65 -14.83 -11.86
CA ALA A 311 16.98 -13.73 -12.76
C ALA A 311 18.43 -13.76 -13.24
N SER A 312 19.30 -14.51 -12.56
CA SER A 312 20.71 -14.75 -12.91
C SER A 312 20.85 -15.96 -13.82
#